data_c7815398ea9ea0457c3db8651fbd3b21
#
_entry.id   c7815398ea9ea0457c3db8651fbd3b21
#
_cell.length_a   1.000
_cell.length_b   1.000
_cell.length_c   1.000
_cell.angle_alpha   90.00
_cell.angle_beta   90.00
_cell.angle_gamma   90.00
#
_symmetry.space_group_name_H-M   'P 1'
#
loop_
_entity.id
_entity.type
_entity.pdbx_description
1 polymer ?
#
loop_
_entity_poly.entity_id
_entity_poly.type
_entity_poly.pdbx_seq_one_letter_code
_entity_poly.pdbx_strand_id
1 'polypeptide(L)'
;MIASPQTQSFAEPLALQSGASLRDYQLTFETYGTLNADRSNAVLICHALNASHHVAGVYAGQDKSEGWWDNMIGPGKPVDTNRFFVIGVNNLGSCFGSTGPMHTNPESGEIYGPHFPVVTVEDWVDAQAPLMAVLGIATLAAVMGGSLG
;
A
#
# COMPACT_ATOMS: atom_id res chain seq x y z
N MET A 1 1.06 -6.76 -18.07
CA MET A 1 -0.04 -6.81 -17.06
C MET A 1 -0.51 -5.37 -16.85
N ILE A 2 -1.81 -5.14 -16.82
CA ILE A 2 -2.36 -3.79 -16.55
C ILE A 2 -2.60 -3.66 -15.06
N ALA A 3 -2.01 -2.64 -14.45
CA ALA A 3 -2.19 -2.26 -13.06
C ALA A 3 -3.36 -1.26 -12.92
N SER A 4 -4.02 -1.28 -11.78
CA SER A 4 -5.12 -0.37 -11.46
C SER A 4 -5.04 0.04 -9.98
N PRO A 5 -4.68 1.29 -9.69
CA PRO A 5 -4.63 1.77 -8.31
C PRO A 5 -6.03 1.82 -7.70
N GLN A 6 -6.10 1.45 -6.44
CA GLN A 6 -7.29 1.46 -5.61
C GLN A 6 -7.02 2.30 -4.36
N THR A 7 -8.07 2.84 -3.75
CA THR A 7 -7.98 3.58 -2.50
C THR A 7 -8.99 3.05 -1.51
N GLN A 8 -8.55 2.80 -0.28
CA GLN A 8 -9.39 2.43 0.85
C GLN A 8 -9.29 3.50 1.93
N SER A 9 -10.43 4.06 2.31
CA SER A 9 -10.53 5.01 3.42
C SER A 9 -10.91 4.31 4.71
N PHE A 10 -10.41 4.85 5.84
CA PHE A 10 -10.65 4.36 7.18
C PHE A 10 -11.13 5.50 8.06
N ALA A 11 -12.33 5.38 8.64
CA ALA A 11 -12.91 6.36 9.54
C ALA A 11 -12.37 6.21 10.98
N GLU A 12 -12.00 4.98 11.38
CA GLU A 12 -11.40 4.72 12.68
C GLU A 12 -10.04 5.39 12.79
N PRO A 13 -9.80 6.18 13.86
CA PRO A 13 -8.52 6.83 14.06
C PRO A 13 -7.37 5.84 14.20
N LEU A 14 -6.26 6.11 13.54
CA LEU A 14 -5.01 5.41 13.74
C LEU A 14 -4.20 6.10 14.84
N ALA A 15 -3.97 5.41 15.95
CA ALA A 15 -3.06 5.87 17.00
C ALA A 15 -1.61 5.69 16.52
N LEU A 16 -0.83 6.76 16.50
CA LEU A 16 0.56 6.75 16.05
C LEU A 16 1.53 6.57 17.22
N GLN A 17 2.71 6.01 16.96
CA GLN A 17 3.78 5.83 17.95
C GLN A 17 4.24 7.16 18.56
N SER A 18 4.09 8.26 17.83
CA SER A 18 4.37 9.61 18.33
C SER A 18 3.39 10.12 19.41
N GLY A 19 2.31 9.39 19.66
CA GLY A 19 1.20 9.80 20.53
C GLY A 19 0.15 10.65 19.83
N ALA A 20 0.35 11.04 18.58
CA ALA A 20 -0.67 11.69 17.76
C ALA A 20 -1.70 10.67 17.25
N SER A 21 -2.77 11.16 16.63
CA SER A 21 -3.79 10.35 15.99
C SER A 21 -4.02 10.85 14.56
N LEU A 22 -4.15 9.93 13.62
CA LEU A 22 -4.49 10.24 12.24
C LEU A 22 -5.94 9.81 11.98
N ARG A 23 -6.82 10.77 11.68
CA ARG A 23 -8.24 10.54 11.44
C ARG A 23 -8.55 10.56 9.95
N ASP A 24 -9.60 9.82 9.55
CA ASP A 24 -10.10 9.80 8.18
C ASP A 24 -8.98 9.60 7.15
N TYR A 25 -8.07 8.67 7.46
CA TYR A 25 -6.95 8.38 6.57
C TYR A 25 -7.32 7.41 5.45
N GLN A 26 -6.54 7.41 4.40
CA GLN A 26 -6.66 6.48 3.28
C GLN A 26 -5.33 5.84 2.93
N LEU A 27 -5.41 4.63 2.39
CA LEU A 27 -4.29 3.94 1.76
C LEU A 27 -4.58 3.72 0.28
N THR A 28 -3.60 4.04 -0.55
CA THR A 28 -3.60 3.68 -1.97
C THR A 28 -2.80 2.40 -2.15
N PHE A 29 -3.32 1.47 -2.93
CA PHE A 29 -2.73 0.16 -3.13
C PHE A 29 -3.07 -0.41 -4.51
N GLU A 30 -2.33 -1.41 -4.92
CA GLU A 30 -2.61 -2.23 -6.11
C GLU A 30 -2.57 -3.71 -5.75
N THR A 31 -3.31 -4.49 -6.53
CA THR A 31 -3.33 -5.94 -6.39
C THR A 31 -3.08 -6.63 -7.72
N TYR A 32 -2.42 -7.77 -7.68
CA TYR A 32 -2.05 -8.54 -8.86
C TYR A 32 -2.31 -10.02 -8.62
N GLY A 33 -2.83 -10.71 -9.64
CA GLY A 33 -3.23 -12.11 -9.51
C GLY A 33 -4.61 -12.26 -8.85
N THR A 34 -4.90 -13.46 -8.36
CA THR A 34 -6.20 -13.82 -7.78
C THR A 34 -6.03 -14.43 -6.40
N LEU A 35 -6.79 -13.92 -5.44
CA LEU A 35 -6.85 -14.50 -4.10
C LEU A 35 -7.57 -15.85 -4.18
N ASN A 36 -6.93 -16.90 -3.66
CA ASN A 36 -7.50 -18.24 -3.66
C ASN A 36 -8.66 -18.38 -2.65
N ALA A 37 -9.42 -19.46 -2.73
CA ALA A 37 -10.65 -19.66 -1.96
C ALA A 37 -10.41 -19.67 -0.44
N ASP A 38 -9.30 -20.23 0.02
CA ASP A 38 -8.90 -20.26 1.44
C ASP A 38 -8.04 -19.06 1.86
N ARG A 39 -7.82 -18.10 0.93
CA ARG A 39 -7.11 -16.83 1.17
C ARG A 39 -5.71 -16.99 1.76
N SER A 40 -5.03 -18.06 1.36
CA SER A 40 -3.72 -18.43 1.87
C SER A 40 -2.54 -18.01 0.99
N ASN A 41 -2.79 -17.41 -0.20
CA ASN A 41 -1.78 -17.09 -1.20
C ASN A 41 -1.43 -15.59 -1.31
N ALA A 42 -1.77 -14.79 -0.30
CA ALA A 42 -1.50 -13.35 -0.33
C ALA A 42 -0.03 -13.04 0.00
N VAL A 43 0.60 -12.21 -0.82
CA VAL A 43 1.98 -11.72 -0.62
C VAL A 43 1.94 -10.20 -0.54
N LEU A 44 2.43 -9.63 0.56
CA LEU A 44 2.55 -8.19 0.74
C LEU A 44 3.93 -7.71 0.30
N ILE A 45 3.96 -6.68 -0.54
CA ILE A 45 5.20 -6.03 -0.98
C ILE A 45 5.32 -4.67 -0.28
N CYS A 46 6.42 -4.52 0.46
CA CYS A 46 6.76 -3.28 1.16
C CYS A 46 7.79 -2.50 0.35
N HIS A 47 7.44 -1.29 -0.07
CA HIS A 47 8.28 -0.50 -0.97
C HIS A 47 9.35 0.32 -0.24
N ALA A 48 10.44 0.62 -0.94
CA ALA A 48 11.51 1.52 -0.48
C ALA A 48 11.01 2.98 -0.38
N LEU A 49 11.80 3.85 0.28
CA LEU A 49 11.45 5.26 0.52
C LEU A 49 11.02 6.01 -0.74
N ASN A 50 11.69 5.79 -1.86
CA ASN A 50 11.44 6.47 -3.13
C ASN A 50 10.57 5.68 -4.11
N ALA A 51 9.92 4.61 -3.66
CA ALA A 51 9.01 3.79 -4.46
C ALA A 51 7.55 3.98 -3.99
N SER A 52 6.64 3.19 -4.52
CA SER A 52 5.20 3.32 -4.26
C SER A 52 4.49 1.96 -4.31
N HIS A 53 3.18 2.00 -4.19
CA HIS A 53 2.29 0.85 -4.39
C HIS A 53 2.36 0.24 -5.81
N HIS A 54 2.87 0.99 -6.80
CA HIS A 54 2.99 0.51 -8.17
C HIS A 54 4.19 -0.41 -8.33
N VAL A 55 4.02 -1.67 -7.92
CA VAL A 55 5.12 -2.63 -7.89
C VAL A 55 5.34 -3.37 -9.20
N ALA A 56 4.28 -3.56 -10.02
CA ALA A 56 4.38 -4.31 -11.28
C ALA A 56 3.36 -3.84 -12.32
N GLY A 57 3.55 -4.28 -13.56
CA GLY A 57 2.68 -3.96 -14.68
C GLY A 57 2.81 -2.51 -15.14
N VAL A 58 1.89 -2.09 -15.99
CA VAL A 58 1.81 -0.75 -16.56
C VAL A 58 0.38 -0.22 -16.42
N TYR A 59 0.20 1.07 -16.40
CA TYR A 59 -1.13 1.68 -16.45
C TYR A 59 -1.69 1.65 -17.88
N ALA A 60 -2.99 1.51 -18.00
CA ALA A 60 -3.64 1.48 -19.30
C ALA A 60 -3.33 2.74 -20.12
N GLY A 61 -2.82 2.55 -21.35
CA GLY A 61 -2.43 3.65 -22.23
C GLY A 61 -1.10 4.34 -21.89
N GLN A 62 -0.33 3.80 -20.96
CA GLN A 62 0.94 4.36 -20.49
C GLN A 62 2.05 3.30 -20.51
N ASP A 63 2.55 2.94 -21.68
CA ASP A 63 3.52 1.85 -21.85
C ASP A 63 4.86 2.04 -21.10
N LYS A 64 5.17 3.28 -20.69
CA LYS A 64 6.38 3.62 -19.92
C LYS A 64 6.14 3.74 -18.41
N SER A 65 4.99 3.34 -17.92
CA SER A 65 4.64 3.36 -16.50
C SER A 65 4.94 2.04 -15.78
N GLU A 66 6.02 1.35 -16.15
CA GLU A 66 6.36 0.06 -15.58
C GLU A 66 6.60 0.14 -14.05
N GLY A 67 5.98 -0.78 -13.29
CA GLY A 67 6.15 -0.87 -11.85
C GLY A 67 7.61 -1.15 -11.46
N TRP A 68 8.03 -0.63 -10.30
CA TRP A 68 9.45 -0.63 -9.89
C TRP A 68 10.05 -2.03 -9.67
N TRP A 69 9.22 -3.06 -9.53
CA TRP A 69 9.64 -4.46 -9.39
C TRP A 69 9.02 -5.38 -10.44
N ASP A 70 8.65 -4.84 -11.57
CA ASP A 70 7.98 -5.60 -12.64
C ASP A 70 8.79 -6.81 -13.11
N ASN A 71 10.11 -6.74 -13.07
CA ASN A 71 10.97 -7.89 -13.40
C ASN A 71 10.83 -9.08 -12.44
N MET A 72 10.32 -8.86 -11.23
CA MET A 72 10.14 -9.88 -10.20
C MET A 72 8.70 -10.38 -10.09
N ILE A 73 7.70 -9.55 -10.42
CA ILE A 73 6.28 -9.81 -10.15
C ILE A 73 5.49 -9.86 -11.44
N GLY A 74 4.78 -10.94 -11.66
CA GLY A 74 3.93 -11.14 -12.83
C GLY A 74 3.73 -12.61 -13.18
N PRO A 75 2.92 -12.90 -14.22
CA PRO A 75 2.72 -14.27 -14.66
C PRO A 75 4.04 -14.94 -15.08
N GLY A 76 4.40 -16.05 -14.43
CA GLY A 76 5.62 -16.81 -14.72
C GLY A 76 6.91 -16.17 -14.24
N LYS A 77 6.85 -15.02 -13.52
CA LYS A 77 8.01 -14.35 -12.89
C LYS A 77 8.32 -14.97 -11.52
N PRO A 78 9.44 -14.60 -10.85
CA PRO A 78 9.80 -15.16 -9.54
C PRO A 78 8.68 -15.12 -8.49
N VAL A 79 7.94 -14.01 -8.43
CA VAL A 79 6.68 -13.91 -7.67
C VAL A 79 5.54 -14.06 -8.68
N ASP A 80 5.17 -15.30 -8.93
CA ASP A 80 4.23 -15.67 -9.99
C ASP A 80 2.79 -15.35 -9.62
N THR A 81 2.21 -14.37 -10.30
CA THR A 81 0.82 -13.94 -10.08
C THR A 81 -0.23 -14.94 -10.58
N ASN A 82 0.16 -16.01 -11.28
CA ASN A 82 -0.72 -17.16 -11.51
C ASN A 82 -0.96 -17.99 -10.24
N ARG A 83 -0.08 -17.86 -9.24
CA ARG A 83 -0.11 -18.61 -7.97
C ARG A 83 -0.40 -17.73 -6.78
N PHE A 84 0.13 -16.52 -6.77
CA PHE A 84 0.06 -15.59 -5.64
C PHE A 84 -0.84 -14.39 -5.94
N PHE A 85 -1.53 -13.95 -4.90
CA PHE A 85 -2.21 -12.65 -4.87
C PHE A 85 -1.26 -11.64 -4.24
N VAL A 86 -0.69 -10.78 -5.05
CA VAL A 86 0.31 -9.80 -4.62
C VAL A 86 -0.35 -8.45 -4.32
N ILE A 87 0.06 -7.82 -3.24
CA ILE A 87 -0.47 -6.54 -2.78
C ILE A 87 0.71 -5.57 -2.61
N GLY A 88 0.65 -4.44 -3.31
CA GLY A 88 1.54 -3.29 -3.09
C GLY A 88 0.77 -2.17 -2.41
N VAL A 89 1.22 -1.71 -1.24
CA VAL A 89 0.57 -0.63 -0.48
C VAL A 89 1.48 0.58 -0.44
N ASN A 90 0.92 1.77 -0.68
CA ASN A 90 1.65 3.03 -0.52
C ASN A 90 1.66 3.44 0.96
N ASN A 91 2.84 3.67 1.52
CA ASN A 91 3.00 4.02 2.93
C ASN A 91 2.41 5.39 3.26
N LEU A 92 1.88 5.54 4.49
CA LEU A 92 1.47 6.84 5.04
C LEU A 92 2.64 7.84 5.02
N GLY A 93 2.34 9.10 4.80
CA GLY A 93 3.34 10.16 4.70
C GLY A 93 3.98 10.27 3.32
N SER A 94 3.68 9.36 2.40
CA SER A 94 4.13 9.38 1.00
C SER A 94 3.33 10.37 0.16
N CYS A 95 3.77 10.58 -1.10
CA CYS A 95 3.12 11.46 -2.07
C CYS A 95 2.36 10.71 -3.17
N PHE A 96 2.13 9.39 -3.04
CA PHE A 96 1.52 8.57 -4.09
C PHE A 96 0.09 8.10 -3.75
N GLY A 97 -0.65 8.90 -2.97
CA GLY A 97 -2.08 8.74 -2.78
C GLY A 97 -2.53 8.28 -1.38
N SER A 98 -1.70 7.57 -0.61
CA SER A 98 -1.95 7.36 0.82
C SER A 98 -1.85 8.69 1.56
N THR A 99 -2.60 8.84 2.66
CA THR A 99 -2.62 10.09 3.42
C THR A 99 -1.21 10.52 3.80
N GLY A 100 -0.89 11.76 3.47
CA GLY A 100 0.41 12.37 3.67
C GLY A 100 0.30 13.90 3.74
N PRO A 101 1.44 14.61 3.79
CA PRO A 101 1.48 16.08 3.95
C PRO A 101 0.67 16.88 2.94
N MET A 102 0.40 16.32 1.76
CA MET A 102 -0.36 16.98 0.70
C MET A 102 -1.89 16.86 0.85
N HIS A 103 -2.35 16.06 1.81
CA HIS A 103 -3.77 15.87 2.07
C HIS A 103 -4.33 16.93 3.00
N THR A 104 -5.64 17.13 2.93
CA THR A 104 -6.37 18.00 3.86
C THR A 104 -6.49 17.34 5.22
N ASN A 105 -6.14 18.07 6.28
CA ASN A 105 -6.41 17.69 7.64
C ASN A 105 -7.92 17.84 7.93
N PRO A 106 -8.64 16.77 8.28
CA PRO A 106 -10.09 16.84 8.51
C PRO A 106 -10.46 17.71 9.73
N GLU A 107 -9.54 17.95 10.66
CA GLU A 107 -9.81 18.78 11.84
C GLU A 107 -9.70 20.28 11.54
N SER A 108 -8.75 20.69 10.71
CA SER A 108 -8.54 22.11 10.37
C SER A 108 -9.19 22.53 9.05
N GLY A 109 -9.44 21.58 8.13
CA GLY A 109 -9.86 21.85 6.77
C GLY A 109 -8.75 22.37 5.86
N GLU A 110 -7.51 22.45 6.33
CA GLU A 110 -6.34 22.91 5.59
C GLU A 110 -5.40 21.74 5.23
N ILE A 111 -4.49 21.95 4.29
CA ILE A 111 -3.46 20.95 3.97
C ILE A 111 -2.55 20.75 5.18
N TYR A 112 -2.23 19.51 5.49
CA TYR A 112 -1.34 19.18 6.60
C TYR A 112 0.01 19.90 6.50
N GLY A 113 0.66 19.87 5.34
CA GLY A 113 1.97 20.46 5.14
C GLY A 113 2.98 20.03 6.20
N PRO A 114 3.67 21.00 6.84
CA PRO A 114 4.65 20.72 7.89
C PRO A 114 4.03 20.21 9.21
N HIS A 115 2.71 20.26 9.34
CA HIS A 115 1.97 19.78 10.52
C HIS A 115 1.53 18.31 10.40
N PHE A 116 1.89 17.63 9.30
CA PHE A 116 1.64 16.20 9.20
C PHE A 116 2.37 15.47 10.33
N PRO A 117 1.67 14.56 11.07
CA PRO A 117 2.28 13.92 12.22
C PRO A 117 3.46 13.05 11.82
N VAL A 118 4.40 12.87 12.73
CA VAL A 118 5.51 11.93 12.55
C VAL A 118 4.94 10.51 12.50
N VAL A 119 5.27 9.78 11.45
CA VAL A 119 4.92 8.37 11.26
C VAL A 119 6.17 7.51 11.25
N THR A 120 6.06 6.31 11.81
CA THR A 120 7.14 5.31 11.89
C THR A 120 6.83 4.11 11.03
N VAL A 121 7.76 3.17 10.94
CA VAL A 121 7.53 1.89 10.23
C VAL A 121 6.43 1.08 10.92
N GLU A 122 6.36 1.11 12.25
CA GLU A 122 5.30 0.47 13.03
C GLU A 122 3.92 1.06 12.68
N ASP A 123 3.83 2.38 12.50
CA ASP A 123 2.59 3.05 12.09
C ASP A 123 2.15 2.60 10.68
N TRP A 124 3.09 2.32 9.77
CA TRP A 124 2.77 1.74 8.46
C TRP A 124 2.17 0.35 8.59
N VAL A 125 2.73 -0.48 9.47
CA VAL A 125 2.21 -1.83 9.74
C VAL A 125 0.80 -1.75 10.34
N ASP A 126 0.62 -0.89 11.33
CA ASP A 126 -0.67 -0.69 12.00
C ASP A 126 -1.74 -0.13 11.06
N ALA A 127 -1.37 0.72 10.10
CA ALA A 127 -2.27 1.22 9.07
C ALA A 127 -2.64 0.15 8.01
N GLN A 128 -1.72 -0.75 7.68
CA GLN A 128 -1.93 -1.78 6.67
C GLN A 128 -2.73 -2.98 7.18
N ALA A 129 -2.71 -3.27 8.48
CA ALA A 129 -3.45 -4.38 9.06
C ALA A 129 -4.98 -4.28 8.82
N PRO A 130 -5.64 -3.12 9.01
CA PRO A 130 -7.04 -2.95 8.63
C PRO A 130 -7.31 -3.16 7.13
N LEU A 131 -6.38 -2.78 6.25
CA LEU A 131 -6.51 -3.04 4.81
C LEU A 131 -6.52 -4.54 4.53
N MET A 132 -5.65 -5.33 5.17
CA MET A 132 -5.66 -6.79 5.04
C MET A 132 -7.02 -7.36 5.49
N ALA A 133 -7.59 -6.84 6.58
CA ALA A 133 -8.91 -7.26 7.04
C ALA A 133 -10.02 -6.94 6.03
N VAL A 134 -10.01 -5.74 5.41
CA VAL A 134 -10.95 -5.36 4.34
C VAL A 134 -10.84 -6.29 3.13
N LEU A 135 -9.62 -6.68 2.76
CA LEU A 135 -9.37 -7.66 1.68
C LEU A 135 -9.71 -9.09 2.10
N GLY A 136 -10.05 -9.30 3.38
CA GLY A 136 -10.41 -10.61 3.95
C GLY A 136 -9.21 -11.54 4.13
N ILE A 137 -8.02 -10.99 4.33
CA ILE A 137 -6.76 -11.72 4.49
C ILE A 137 -6.40 -11.73 5.97
N ALA A 138 -6.46 -12.91 6.59
CA ALA A 138 -6.08 -13.10 8.00
C ALA A 138 -4.60 -13.46 8.17
N THR A 139 -4.00 -14.07 7.15
CA THR A 139 -2.59 -14.52 7.19
C THR A 139 -1.96 -14.30 5.83
N LEU A 140 -0.77 -13.73 5.81
CA LEU A 140 0.01 -13.56 4.59
C LEU A 140 0.86 -14.82 4.33
N ALA A 141 0.94 -15.25 3.08
CA ALA A 141 1.86 -16.31 2.65
C ALA A 141 3.32 -15.84 2.76
N ALA A 142 3.56 -14.57 2.45
CA ALA A 142 4.87 -13.94 2.58
C ALA A 142 4.74 -12.41 2.69
N VAL A 143 5.76 -11.80 3.26
CA VAL A 143 6.02 -10.36 3.19
C VAL A 143 7.40 -10.17 2.58
N MET A 144 7.52 -9.30 1.59
CA MET A 144 8.77 -9.06 0.87
C MET A 144 8.99 -7.56 0.74
N GLY A 145 10.23 -7.15 0.88
CA GLY A 145 10.58 -5.74 0.72
C GLY A 145 12.08 -5.53 0.62
N GLY A 146 12.47 -4.30 0.50
CA GLY A 146 13.86 -3.87 0.47
C GLY A 146 14.02 -2.43 0.98
N SER A 147 15.20 -2.07 1.50
CA SER A 147 15.46 -0.78 2.12
C SER A 147 14.59 -0.59 3.38
N LEU A 148 13.67 0.36 3.38
CA LEU A 148 12.71 0.59 4.48
C LEU A 148 11.55 -0.42 4.50
N GLY A 149 11.37 -1.15 3.43
CA GLY A 149 10.29 -2.13 3.27
C GLY A 149 10.59 -3.49 3.85
#